data_1de40b8408e7582502099b9ca87bf33c
#
_entry.id   1de40b8408e7582502099b9ca87bf33c
#
_cell.length_a   1.000
_cell.length_b   1.000
_cell.length_c   1.000
_cell.angle_alpha   90.00
_cell.angle_beta   90.00
_cell.angle_gamma   90.00
#
_symmetry.space_group_name_H-M   'P 1'
#
loop_
_entity.id
_entity.type
_entity.pdbx_description
1 polymer ?
#
loop_
_entity_poly.entity_id
_entity_poly.type
_entity_poly.pdbx_seq_one_letter_code
_entity_poly.pdbx_strand_id
1 'polypeptide(L)'
;MMKKIFQLLIISICFISLCACNLQTPNNKTDNPNVSLDSNVLMKASEKVDIAEMELHVNSQYQEFVRKLQVFSAKLSVSAYKDSDKSKNLCISPVSVYMALAMTITNANGVAKDELLNAVGVTEEEVNNFTKYLYSSLKQEKYKYDDVLGEEKLASILDLNNSIWIDPSVELKQTGLENLANNFMADSFYAPFRTENEKANQLLSKYVEDKTRGLIKPKLELEESTLFALVNTLYMKDFWAGCDDKLNFTKSECDFKTSNNEIIQKLFLESTYNIGRVVETETYKHFYVSTDSGYILKLFVPKDGYSLDDVFTEENLLDINRTKQYSVQDDIVSSYVEHHTRTIFPSFEASYYKDLVEMFENDFNVKSIFAPGQHLTGLTDIDNLFVESIIHQTKLKVDETGIEGAAVTIVVVGDESVGPIIELHDFVINRAFGYLLTDSFGNVLFSGVVNTI
;
A
#
# COMPACT_ATOMS: atom_id res chain seq x y z
N MET A 1 -61.61 -31.94 45.65
CA MET A 1 -61.96 -33.24 45.04
C MET A 1 -60.99 -33.49 43.90
N MET A 2 -59.92 -34.04 44.20
CA MET A 2 -59.42 -35.38 43.84
C MET A 2 -59.75 -35.79 42.39
N LYS A 3 -58.74 -35.89 41.50
CA LYS A 3 -58.13 -37.15 41.11
C LYS A 3 -56.91 -36.94 40.26
N LYS A 4 -55.83 -37.59 40.69
CA LYS A 4 -54.64 -37.90 39.96
C LYS A 4 -54.91 -38.77 38.75
N ILE A 5 -54.27 -38.57 37.61
CA ILE A 5 -53.95 -39.64 36.70
C ILE A 5 -52.49 -39.41 36.18
N PHE A 6 -51.69 -40.38 36.53
CA PHE A 6 -50.36 -40.65 36.03
C PHE A 6 -50.45 -41.20 34.60
N GLN A 7 -49.69 -40.68 33.65
CA GLN A 7 -49.44 -41.43 32.44
C GLN A 7 -47.99 -41.29 32.00
N LEU A 8 -47.39 -42.44 31.87
CA LEU A 8 -46.10 -42.84 31.44
C LEU A 8 -45.48 -41.99 30.32
N LEU A 9 -44.25 -41.57 30.56
CA LEU A 9 -43.28 -41.19 29.54
C LEU A 9 -42.75 -42.44 28.84
N ILE A 10 -43.07 -42.63 27.58
CA ILE A 10 -42.35 -43.53 26.70
C ILE A 10 -41.20 -42.73 26.10
N ILE A 11 -39.97 -43.03 26.54
CA ILE A 11 -38.76 -42.51 25.96
C ILE A 11 -38.51 -43.31 24.67
N SER A 12 -38.84 -42.67 23.53
CA SER A 12 -38.42 -43.14 22.23
C SER A 12 -37.03 -42.55 21.96
N ILE A 13 -36.00 -43.38 22.15
CA ILE A 13 -34.65 -43.05 21.76
C ILE A 13 -34.57 -43.18 20.24
N CYS A 14 -34.76 -42.06 19.53
CA CYS A 14 -34.36 -41.96 18.14
C CYS A 14 -32.82 -41.75 18.10
N PHE A 15 -32.13 -42.79 17.73
CA PHE A 15 -30.76 -42.70 17.23
C PHE A 15 -30.79 -41.83 15.96
N ILE A 16 -30.50 -40.55 16.10
CA ILE A 16 -30.12 -39.70 14.99
C ILE A 16 -28.63 -39.98 14.77
N SER A 17 -28.34 -40.80 13.78
CA SER A 17 -27.00 -40.90 13.25
C SER A 17 -26.61 -39.53 12.66
N LEU A 18 -25.79 -38.81 13.40
CA LEU A 18 -25.08 -37.66 12.89
C LEU A 18 -24.15 -38.16 11.77
N CYS A 19 -24.66 -38.13 10.54
CA CYS A 19 -23.76 -38.01 9.38
C CYS A 19 -23.10 -36.62 9.52
N ALA A 20 -21.95 -36.62 10.16
CA ALA A 20 -21.00 -35.52 10.00
C ALA A 20 -20.58 -35.50 8.52
N CYS A 21 -21.30 -34.73 7.71
CA CYS A 21 -20.73 -34.27 6.46
C CYS A 21 -19.55 -33.39 6.83
N ASN A 22 -18.36 -33.97 6.82
CA ASN A 22 -17.14 -33.24 6.67
C ASN A 22 -17.26 -32.45 5.37
N LEU A 23 -17.69 -31.19 5.47
CA LEU A 23 -17.39 -30.16 4.50
C LEU A 23 -15.87 -29.97 4.60
N GLN A 24 -15.11 -30.80 3.94
CA GLN A 24 -13.75 -30.51 3.54
C GLN A 24 -13.85 -29.29 2.63
N THR A 25 -13.59 -28.11 3.20
CA THR A 25 -13.06 -27.01 2.40
C THR A 25 -11.91 -27.60 1.56
N PRO A 26 -11.84 -27.32 0.27
CA PRO A 26 -10.71 -27.77 -0.51
C PRO A 26 -9.46 -27.07 0.05
N ASN A 27 -8.73 -27.76 0.91
CA ASN A 27 -7.37 -27.44 1.27
C ASN A 27 -6.53 -27.67 0.00
N ASN A 28 -6.53 -26.70 -0.91
CA ASN A 28 -5.48 -26.59 -1.92
C ASN A 28 -4.25 -25.95 -1.23
N LYS A 29 -3.75 -26.63 -0.23
CA LYS A 29 -2.38 -26.46 0.25
C LYS A 29 -1.51 -27.35 -0.61
N THR A 30 -0.99 -26.80 -1.69
CA THR A 30 0.28 -27.23 -2.24
C THR A 30 1.40 -26.62 -1.38
N ASP A 31 1.35 -26.86 -0.08
CA ASP A 31 2.49 -26.61 0.79
C ASP A 31 3.51 -27.68 0.48
N ASN A 32 4.54 -27.30 -0.26
CA ASN A 32 5.74 -28.14 -0.35
C ASN A 32 6.32 -28.20 1.09
N PRO A 33 6.27 -29.36 1.79
CA PRO A 33 6.54 -29.42 3.22
C PRO A 33 7.99 -29.12 3.61
N ASN A 34 8.85 -28.77 2.63
CA ASN A 34 10.29 -28.60 2.82
C ASN A 34 10.75 -27.12 2.73
N VAL A 35 9.86 -26.15 2.54
CA VAL A 35 10.25 -24.74 2.44
C VAL A 35 9.89 -24.01 3.74
N SER A 36 10.88 -23.83 4.61
CA SER A 36 10.76 -23.07 5.88
C SER A 36 11.61 -21.81 5.83
N LEU A 37 11.00 -20.65 6.09
CA LEU A 37 11.71 -19.38 6.22
C LEU A 37 12.66 -19.39 7.43
N ASP A 38 12.26 -20.00 8.54
CA ASP A 38 13.01 -19.95 9.80
C ASP A 38 14.39 -20.61 9.70
N SER A 39 14.55 -21.64 8.86
CA SER A 39 15.85 -22.29 8.65
C SER A 39 16.84 -21.47 7.82
N ASN A 40 16.40 -20.38 7.20
CA ASN A 40 17.19 -19.55 6.30
C ASN A 40 17.45 -18.14 6.86
N VAL A 41 17.01 -17.85 8.07
CA VAL A 41 17.20 -16.55 8.72
C VAL A 41 18.68 -16.32 9.04
N LEU A 42 19.22 -15.22 8.54
CA LEU A 42 20.53 -14.69 8.90
C LEU A 42 20.43 -13.74 10.10
N MET A 43 19.52 -12.80 10.01
CA MET A 43 19.24 -11.83 11.06
C MET A 43 17.77 -11.44 11.01
N LYS A 44 17.13 -11.38 12.18
CA LYS A 44 15.76 -10.84 12.30
C LYS A 44 15.79 -9.34 12.47
N ALA A 45 14.80 -8.70 11.88
CA ALA A 45 14.51 -7.29 12.14
C ALA A 45 14.34 -7.04 13.65
N SER A 46 14.77 -5.89 14.12
CA SER A 46 14.49 -5.45 15.49
C SER A 46 12.98 -5.28 15.68
N GLU A 47 12.46 -5.72 16.83
CA GLU A 47 11.02 -5.63 17.13
C GLU A 47 10.53 -4.19 17.30
N LYS A 48 11.43 -3.28 17.65
CA LYS A 48 11.13 -1.85 17.88
C LYS A 48 12.18 -0.98 17.24
N VAL A 49 11.70 0.09 16.63
CA VAL A 49 12.55 1.19 16.20
C VAL A 49 12.89 2.03 17.42
N ASP A 50 14.17 2.17 17.73
CA ASP A 50 14.62 3.15 18.73
C ASP A 50 14.64 4.53 18.09
N ILE A 51 13.52 5.25 18.21
CA ILE A 51 13.36 6.61 17.74
C ILE A 51 13.18 7.54 18.93
N ALA A 52 13.95 8.61 18.96
CA ALA A 52 13.70 9.70 19.89
C ALA A 52 12.32 10.33 19.58
N GLU A 53 11.61 10.78 20.61
CA GLU A 53 10.37 11.53 20.41
C GLU A 53 10.66 12.76 19.55
N MET A 54 9.92 12.91 18.45
CA MET A 54 10.00 14.04 17.54
C MET A 54 8.59 14.47 17.18
N GLU A 55 8.31 15.75 17.36
CA GLU A 55 7.06 16.34 16.88
C GLU A 55 7.14 16.54 15.36
N LEU A 56 6.90 15.48 14.59
CA LEU A 56 7.09 15.44 13.13
C LEU A 56 6.31 16.54 12.41
N HIS A 57 5.10 16.86 12.87
CA HIS A 57 4.24 17.89 12.25
C HIS A 57 4.82 19.30 12.30
N VAL A 58 5.70 19.61 13.26
CA VAL A 58 6.35 20.92 13.38
C VAL A 58 7.84 20.88 13.04
N ASN A 59 8.42 19.70 12.81
CA ASN A 59 9.80 19.57 12.42
C ASN A 59 10.00 19.93 10.93
N SER A 60 10.57 21.12 10.68
CA SER A 60 10.74 21.64 9.32
C SER A 60 11.67 20.80 8.46
N GLN A 61 12.68 20.15 9.03
CA GLN A 61 13.62 19.28 8.30
C GLN A 61 12.93 17.99 7.87
N TYR A 62 12.11 17.37 8.75
CA TYR A 62 11.32 16.22 8.38
C TYR A 62 10.29 16.56 7.30
N GLN A 63 9.63 17.71 7.40
CA GLN A 63 8.69 18.15 6.36
C GLN A 63 9.39 18.41 5.02
N GLU A 64 10.63 18.92 5.03
CA GLU A 64 11.40 19.08 3.81
C GLU A 64 11.79 17.73 3.21
N PHE A 65 12.22 16.78 4.04
CA PHE A 65 12.46 15.40 3.61
C PHE A 65 11.20 14.78 2.95
N VAL A 66 10.03 14.92 3.56
CA VAL A 66 8.77 14.44 2.97
C VAL A 66 8.50 15.13 1.61
N ARG A 67 8.72 16.46 1.49
CA ARG A 67 8.56 17.17 0.21
C ARG A 67 9.46 16.61 -0.90
N LYS A 68 10.69 16.22 -0.58
CA LYS A 68 11.61 15.57 -1.53
C LYS A 68 11.10 14.18 -1.92
N LEU A 69 10.59 13.40 -0.96
CA LEU A 69 9.97 12.11 -1.26
C LEU A 69 8.70 12.24 -2.12
N GLN A 70 7.94 13.33 -1.98
CA GLN A 70 6.80 13.59 -2.86
C GLN A 70 7.27 13.81 -4.32
N VAL A 71 8.39 14.52 -4.53
CA VAL A 71 8.98 14.70 -5.87
C VAL A 71 9.43 13.37 -6.46
N PHE A 72 10.17 12.59 -5.69
CA PHE A 72 10.55 11.22 -6.07
C PHE A 72 9.32 10.38 -6.42
N SER A 73 8.29 10.42 -5.58
CA SER A 73 7.05 9.65 -5.76
C SER A 73 6.32 10.04 -7.05
N ALA A 74 6.24 11.33 -7.36
CA ALA A 74 5.62 11.81 -8.60
C ALA A 74 6.39 11.32 -9.84
N LYS A 75 7.73 11.48 -9.84
CA LYS A 75 8.59 11.02 -10.93
C LYS A 75 8.48 9.50 -11.13
N LEU A 76 8.58 8.72 -10.06
CA LEU A 76 8.48 7.26 -10.12
C LEU A 76 7.13 6.80 -10.65
N SER A 77 6.05 7.44 -10.19
CA SER A 77 4.68 7.13 -10.65
C SER A 77 4.51 7.40 -12.14
N VAL A 78 5.04 8.51 -12.64
CA VAL A 78 4.99 8.87 -14.06
C VAL A 78 5.84 7.93 -14.91
N SER A 79 7.04 7.55 -14.44
CA SER A 79 7.89 6.56 -15.13
C SER A 79 7.20 5.21 -15.23
N ALA A 80 6.60 4.72 -14.12
CA ALA A 80 5.82 3.49 -14.12
C ALA A 80 4.60 3.56 -15.04
N TYR A 81 3.92 4.70 -15.07
CA TYR A 81 2.78 4.91 -15.97
C TYR A 81 3.20 4.88 -17.43
N LYS A 82 4.30 5.55 -17.82
CA LYS A 82 4.82 5.53 -19.20
C LYS A 82 5.15 4.13 -19.68
N ASP A 83 5.71 3.31 -18.81
CA ASP A 83 6.13 1.93 -19.10
C ASP A 83 4.98 0.89 -18.96
N SER A 84 3.81 1.29 -18.47
CA SER A 84 2.69 0.38 -18.21
C SER A 84 1.86 0.06 -19.45
N ASP A 85 1.21 -1.13 -19.42
CA ASP A 85 0.16 -1.50 -20.36
C ASP A 85 -1.11 -0.67 -20.09
N LYS A 86 -1.44 0.24 -21.01
CA LYS A 86 -2.57 1.17 -20.86
C LYS A 86 -3.95 0.50 -20.88
N SER A 87 -4.02 -0.80 -21.16
CA SER A 87 -5.27 -1.56 -21.05
C SER A 87 -5.51 -2.12 -19.64
N LYS A 88 -4.51 -2.04 -18.75
CA LYS A 88 -4.55 -2.56 -17.39
C LYS A 88 -4.49 -1.45 -16.35
N ASN A 89 -4.94 -1.74 -15.15
CA ASN A 89 -4.78 -0.84 -14.02
C ASN A 89 -3.35 -0.89 -13.49
N LEU A 90 -2.83 0.26 -13.10
CA LEU A 90 -1.51 0.43 -12.52
C LEU A 90 -1.62 0.72 -11.03
N CYS A 91 -0.77 0.07 -10.23
CA CYS A 91 -0.58 0.38 -8.81
C CYS A 91 0.91 0.31 -8.48
N ILE A 92 1.55 1.43 -8.17
CA ILE A 92 2.93 1.46 -7.67
C ILE A 92 2.95 2.00 -6.24
N SER A 93 3.91 1.56 -5.42
CA SER A 93 4.11 2.07 -4.07
C SER A 93 5.45 2.82 -3.98
N PRO A 94 5.45 4.16 -4.15
CA PRO A 94 6.68 4.94 -4.10
C PRO A 94 7.41 4.85 -2.76
N VAL A 95 6.68 4.82 -1.65
CA VAL A 95 7.28 4.69 -0.32
C VAL A 95 7.99 3.34 -0.14
N SER A 96 7.42 2.27 -0.70
CA SER A 96 8.00 0.93 -0.68
C SER A 96 9.33 0.89 -1.49
N VAL A 97 9.34 1.50 -2.67
CA VAL A 97 10.55 1.61 -3.49
C VAL A 97 11.61 2.47 -2.79
N TYR A 98 11.21 3.61 -2.20
CA TYR A 98 12.13 4.42 -1.40
C TYR A 98 12.81 3.61 -0.28
N MET A 99 12.06 2.79 0.45
CA MET A 99 12.61 1.99 1.54
C MET A 99 13.66 0.97 1.05
N ALA A 100 13.43 0.34 -0.09
CA ALA A 100 14.41 -0.56 -0.71
C ALA A 100 15.69 0.21 -1.11
N LEU A 101 15.54 1.40 -1.71
CA LEU A 101 16.68 2.25 -2.07
C LEU A 101 17.43 2.76 -0.84
N ALA A 102 16.73 3.16 0.23
CA ALA A 102 17.34 3.64 1.47
C ALA A 102 18.22 2.55 2.13
N MET A 103 17.78 1.29 2.13
CA MET A 103 18.59 0.15 2.56
C MET A 103 19.86 -0.01 1.71
N THR A 104 19.73 0.18 0.40
CA THR A 104 20.85 0.12 -0.53
C THR A 104 21.82 1.29 -0.33
N ILE A 105 21.33 2.53 -0.25
CA ILE A 105 22.12 3.76 0.00
C ILE A 105 22.99 3.61 1.23
N THR A 106 22.44 3.13 2.32
CA THR A 106 23.18 3.01 3.59
C THR A 106 24.35 2.04 3.51
N ASN A 107 24.27 1.05 2.63
CA ASN A 107 25.32 0.05 2.43
C ASN A 107 26.18 0.31 1.18
N ALA A 108 25.78 1.26 0.32
CA ALA A 108 26.51 1.64 -0.87
C ALA A 108 27.65 2.63 -0.56
N ASN A 109 28.56 2.77 -1.51
CA ASN A 109 29.68 3.69 -1.43
C ASN A 109 29.98 4.32 -2.81
N GLY A 110 30.76 5.41 -2.78
CA GLY A 110 31.25 6.09 -3.99
C GLY A 110 30.15 6.54 -4.93
N VAL A 111 30.38 6.42 -6.23
CA VAL A 111 29.47 6.88 -7.28
C VAL A 111 28.11 6.22 -7.19
N ALA A 112 28.04 4.93 -6.84
CA ALA A 112 26.78 4.23 -6.71
C ALA A 112 25.87 4.84 -5.62
N LYS A 113 26.46 5.22 -4.46
CA LYS A 113 25.73 5.95 -3.42
C LYS A 113 25.24 7.30 -3.90
N ASP A 114 26.11 8.06 -4.58
CA ASP A 114 25.77 9.40 -5.06
C ASP A 114 24.63 9.35 -6.10
N GLU A 115 24.65 8.39 -7.02
CA GLU A 115 23.60 8.17 -8.01
C GLU A 115 22.25 7.85 -7.33
N LEU A 116 22.24 6.98 -6.33
CA LEU A 116 21.03 6.63 -5.56
C LEU A 116 20.47 7.81 -4.78
N LEU A 117 21.32 8.58 -4.07
CA LEU A 117 20.93 9.78 -3.34
C LEU A 117 20.32 10.84 -4.28
N ASN A 118 20.95 11.05 -5.45
CA ASN A 118 20.43 11.96 -6.48
C ASN A 118 19.09 11.48 -7.05
N ALA A 119 18.92 10.18 -7.27
CA ALA A 119 17.68 9.61 -7.79
C ALA A 119 16.49 9.86 -6.86
N VAL A 120 16.71 9.74 -5.54
CA VAL A 120 15.68 9.99 -4.52
C VAL A 120 15.57 11.50 -4.18
N GLY A 121 16.62 12.27 -4.40
CA GLY A 121 16.68 13.71 -4.11
C GLY A 121 16.89 14.04 -2.63
N VAL A 122 17.42 13.11 -1.83
CA VAL A 122 17.72 13.30 -0.40
C VAL A 122 19.22 13.21 -0.13
N THR A 123 19.64 13.68 1.04
CA THR A 123 21.02 13.54 1.51
C THR A 123 21.18 12.27 2.35
N GLU A 124 22.41 11.79 2.50
CA GLU A 124 22.71 10.66 3.39
C GLU A 124 22.30 10.95 4.84
N GLU A 125 22.48 12.20 5.29
CA GLU A 125 22.05 12.64 6.63
C GLU A 125 20.53 12.52 6.78
N GLU A 126 19.74 12.93 5.78
CA GLU A 126 18.28 12.80 5.80
C GLU A 126 17.84 11.32 5.81
N VAL A 127 18.50 10.45 5.04
CA VAL A 127 18.25 9.00 5.06
C VAL A 127 18.47 8.46 6.48
N ASN A 128 19.60 8.76 7.09
CA ASN A 128 19.96 8.26 8.41
C ASN A 128 19.05 8.81 9.52
N ASN A 129 18.65 10.07 9.42
CA ASN A 129 17.88 10.73 10.47
C ASN A 129 16.38 10.45 10.37
N PHE A 130 15.81 10.35 9.17
CA PHE A 130 14.36 10.42 8.98
C PHE A 130 13.72 9.11 8.48
N THR A 131 14.46 8.20 7.84
CA THR A 131 13.87 6.96 7.31
C THR A 131 13.22 6.10 8.40
N LYS A 132 13.82 6.04 9.59
CA LYS A 132 13.25 5.29 10.72
C LYS A 132 11.91 5.86 11.23
N TYR A 133 11.73 7.19 11.17
CA TYR A 133 10.44 7.81 11.51
C TYR A 133 9.38 7.49 10.46
N LEU A 134 9.77 7.59 9.17
CA LEU A 134 8.91 7.16 8.08
C LEU A 134 8.51 5.69 8.23
N TYR A 135 9.47 4.79 8.48
CA TYR A 135 9.18 3.37 8.73
C TYR A 135 8.18 3.17 9.86
N SER A 136 8.37 3.85 10.99
CA SER A 136 7.48 3.76 12.14
C SER A 136 6.04 4.19 11.79
N SER A 137 5.87 5.18 10.91
CA SER A 137 4.55 5.60 10.44
C SER A 137 3.89 4.60 9.49
N LEU A 138 4.70 3.74 8.84
CA LEU A 138 4.26 2.74 7.86
C LEU A 138 4.07 1.33 8.47
N LYS A 139 4.24 1.20 9.78
CA LYS A 139 4.02 -0.06 10.50
C LYS A 139 3.11 0.17 11.69
N GLN A 140 1.81 0.16 11.42
CA GLN A 140 0.78 0.46 12.41
C GLN A 140 -0.36 -0.55 12.35
N GLU A 141 -0.81 -0.97 13.53
CA GLU A 141 -2.04 -1.72 13.72
C GLU A 141 -2.94 -0.94 14.68
N LYS A 142 -4.20 -0.82 14.32
CA LYS A 142 -5.22 -0.23 15.17
C LYS A 142 -6.29 -1.26 15.46
N TYR A 143 -6.69 -1.33 16.71
CA TYR A 143 -7.74 -2.21 17.18
C TYR A 143 -8.93 -1.39 17.64
N LYS A 144 -10.14 -1.86 17.36
CA LYS A 144 -11.39 -1.33 17.87
C LYS A 144 -12.07 -2.40 18.71
N TYR A 145 -12.65 -1.99 19.84
CA TYR A 145 -13.45 -2.90 20.66
C TYR A 145 -14.82 -3.11 20.00
N ASP A 146 -15.18 -4.38 19.80
CA ASP A 146 -16.50 -4.78 19.30
C ASP A 146 -17.40 -5.05 20.51
N ASP A 147 -18.30 -4.11 20.81
CA ASP A 147 -19.23 -4.20 21.95
C ASP A 147 -20.19 -5.40 21.85
N VAL A 148 -20.47 -5.89 20.63
CA VAL A 148 -21.38 -7.02 20.38
C VAL A 148 -20.72 -8.34 20.70
N LEU A 149 -19.43 -8.47 20.32
CA LEU A 149 -18.65 -9.71 20.54
C LEU A 149 -17.85 -9.67 21.85
N GLY A 150 -17.66 -8.48 22.44
CA GLY A 150 -16.91 -8.30 23.68
C GLY A 150 -15.40 -8.50 23.51
N GLU A 151 -14.86 -8.26 22.34
CA GLU A 151 -13.44 -8.46 22.01
C GLU A 151 -12.86 -7.34 21.17
N GLU A 152 -11.52 -7.15 21.22
CA GLU A 152 -10.80 -6.25 20.31
C GLU A 152 -10.63 -6.90 18.95
N LYS A 153 -10.96 -6.16 17.89
CA LYS A 153 -10.74 -6.57 16.50
C LYS A 153 -9.76 -5.63 15.81
N LEU A 154 -8.95 -6.20 14.92
CA LEU A 154 -8.08 -5.44 14.05
C LEU A 154 -8.94 -4.55 13.14
N ALA A 155 -8.92 -3.24 13.38
CA ALA A 155 -9.66 -2.25 12.62
C ALA A 155 -8.89 -1.76 11.41
N SER A 156 -7.59 -1.49 11.56
CA SER A 156 -6.75 -1.15 10.43
C SER A 156 -5.33 -1.67 10.59
N ILE A 157 -4.65 -1.84 9.47
CA ILE A 157 -3.23 -2.21 9.43
C ILE A 157 -2.56 -1.51 8.26
N LEU A 158 -1.40 -0.95 8.53
CA LEU A 158 -0.39 -0.57 7.55
C LEU A 158 0.90 -1.29 7.95
N ASP A 159 1.37 -2.21 7.12
CA ASP A 159 2.47 -3.13 7.44
C ASP A 159 3.52 -3.14 6.34
N LEU A 160 4.54 -2.31 6.51
CA LEU A 160 5.73 -2.30 5.67
C LEU A 160 6.71 -3.36 6.18
N ASN A 161 7.14 -4.26 5.32
CA ASN A 161 8.14 -5.26 5.64
C ASN A 161 9.30 -5.18 4.65
N ASN A 162 10.50 -5.07 5.19
CA ASN A 162 11.75 -5.04 4.46
C ASN A 162 12.50 -6.35 4.61
N SER A 163 13.12 -6.85 3.56
CA SER A 163 14.01 -8.01 3.65
C SER A 163 15.11 -7.98 2.59
N ILE A 164 16.23 -8.61 2.95
CA ILE A 164 17.31 -8.89 2.01
C ILE A 164 17.52 -10.41 1.92
N TRP A 165 17.86 -10.85 0.73
CA TRP A 165 18.04 -12.26 0.38
C TRP A 165 19.38 -12.44 -0.29
N ILE A 166 20.20 -13.34 0.24
CA ILE A 166 21.62 -13.41 -0.08
C ILE A 166 21.99 -14.84 -0.37
N ASP A 167 22.68 -15.07 -1.49
CA ASP A 167 23.22 -16.40 -1.79
C ASP A 167 24.26 -16.81 -0.73
N PRO A 168 24.28 -18.06 -0.24
CA PRO A 168 25.22 -18.52 0.79
C PRO A 168 26.69 -18.41 0.40
N SER A 169 27.02 -18.17 -0.89
CA SER A 169 28.38 -17.96 -1.35
C SER A 169 28.92 -16.55 -1.04
N VAL A 170 28.05 -15.61 -0.60
CA VAL A 170 28.43 -14.23 -0.25
C VAL A 170 28.78 -14.14 1.23
N GLU A 171 30.01 -13.74 1.53
CA GLU A 171 30.45 -13.44 2.90
C GLU A 171 29.98 -12.03 3.31
N LEU A 172 29.25 -11.92 4.42
CA LEU A 172 28.61 -10.71 4.87
C LEU A 172 29.25 -10.11 6.09
N LYS A 173 29.25 -8.78 6.16
CA LYS A 173 29.63 -8.02 7.35
C LYS A 173 28.49 -8.01 8.36
N GLN A 174 28.76 -8.45 9.57
CA GLN A 174 27.81 -8.43 10.68
C GLN A 174 27.27 -7.01 10.93
N THR A 175 28.12 -5.98 10.83
CA THR A 175 27.73 -4.58 11.03
C THR A 175 26.71 -4.10 9.99
N GLY A 176 26.81 -4.56 8.73
CA GLY A 176 25.82 -4.24 7.69
C GLY A 176 24.45 -4.87 7.97
N LEU A 177 24.43 -6.14 8.41
CA LEU A 177 23.22 -6.81 8.81
C LEU A 177 22.56 -6.14 10.01
N GLU A 178 23.34 -5.80 11.05
CA GLU A 178 22.86 -5.08 12.23
C GLU A 178 22.28 -3.71 11.88
N ASN A 179 22.91 -2.98 10.96
CA ASN A 179 22.38 -1.70 10.46
C ASN A 179 21.03 -1.88 9.79
N LEU A 180 20.88 -2.88 8.92
CA LEU A 180 19.60 -3.19 8.26
C LEU A 180 18.53 -3.59 9.26
N ALA A 181 18.86 -4.45 10.21
CA ALA A 181 17.92 -4.92 11.22
C ALA A 181 17.45 -3.80 12.17
N ASN A 182 18.34 -2.88 12.57
CA ASN A 182 18.06 -1.86 13.57
C ASN A 182 17.49 -0.55 13.01
N ASN A 183 17.92 -0.14 11.81
CA ASN A 183 17.55 1.14 11.24
C ASN A 183 16.46 1.03 10.16
N PHE A 184 16.34 -0.14 9.53
CA PHE A 184 15.36 -0.39 8.47
C PHE A 184 14.38 -1.51 8.81
N MET A 185 14.48 -2.11 9.99
CA MET A 185 13.65 -3.25 10.41
C MET A 185 13.59 -4.32 9.32
N ALA A 186 14.75 -4.60 8.69
CA ALA A 186 14.84 -5.56 7.61
C ALA A 186 15.23 -6.94 8.14
N ASP A 187 14.45 -7.95 7.77
CA ASP A 187 14.84 -9.34 7.91
C ASP A 187 15.93 -9.70 6.89
N SER A 188 16.91 -10.49 7.27
CA SER A 188 17.95 -10.98 6.37
C SER A 188 17.90 -12.49 6.27
N PHE A 189 17.94 -13.03 5.04
CA PHE A 189 17.80 -14.45 4.76
C PHE A 189 18.88 -14.96 3.81
N TYR A 190 19.27 -16.22 3.99
CA TYR A 190 19.92 -16.98 2.95
C TYR A 190 18.91 -17.47 1.91
N ALA A 191 19.26 -17.32 0.63
CA ALA A 191 18.51 -17.89 -0.48
C ALA A 191 19.51 -18.55 -1.46
N PRO A 192 19.46 -19.88 -1.61
CA PRO A 192 20.46 -20.63 -2.40
C PRO A 192 20.17 -20.48 -3.90
N PHE A 193 20.27 -19.26 -4.45
CA PHE A 193 19.97 -18.98 -5.84
C PHE A 193 20.81 -19.81 -6.82
N ARG A 194 22.10 -19.97 -6.50
CA ARG A 194 23.07 -20.65 -7.40
C ARG A 194 23.00 -22.16 -7.34
N THR A 195 22.51 -22.75 -6.27
CA THR A 195 22.53 -24.22 -6.07
C THR A 195 21.15 -24.85 -6.04
N GLU A 196 20.14 -24.12 -5.60
CA GLU A 196 18.74 -24.57 -5.46
C GLU A 196 17.80 -23.41 -5.85
N ASN A 197 17.95 -22.88 -7.08
CA ASN A 197 17.25 -21.66 -7.55
C ASN A 197 15.73 -21.73 -7.38
N GLU A 198 15.09 -22.84 -7.74
CA GLU A 198 13.65 -23.01 -7.57
C GLU A 198 13.22 -22.85 -6.10
N LYS A 199 14.01 -23.43 -5.18
CA LYS A 199 13.75 -23.31 -3.74
C LYS A 199 13.94 -21.88 -3.24
N ALA A 200 14.97 -21.17 -3.72
CA ALA A 200 15.19 -19.76 -3.40
C ALA A 200 13.98 -18.91 -3.84
N ASN A 201 13.53 -19.06 -5.07
CA ASN A 201 12.35 -18.36 -5.59
C ASN A 201 11.05 -18.71 -4.83
N GLN A 202 10.88 -19.97 -4.40
CA GLN A 202 9.75 -20.38 -3.55
C GLN A 202 9.81 -19.74 -2.15
N LEU A 203 11.00 -19.61 -1.54
CA LEU A 203 11.17 -18.92 -0.24
C LEU A 203 10.77 -17.46 -0.33
N LEU A 204 11.25 -16.74 -1.34
CA LEU A 204 10.89 -15.33 -1.58
C LEU A 204 9.40 -15.19 -1.83
N SER A 205 8.83 -16.05 -2.68
CA SER A 205 7.39 -16.03 -2.99
C SER A 205 6.54 -16.25 -1.74
N LYS A 206 6.94 -17.21 -0.90
CA LYS A 206 6.26 -17.47 0.37
C LYS A 206 6.35 -16.27 1.32
N TYR A 207 7.51 -15.63 1.43
CA TYR A 207 7.68 -14.43 2.26
C TYR A 207 6.71 -13.31 1.83
N VAL A 208 6.64 -13.03 0.52
CA VAL A 208 5.74 -12.01 -0.01
C VAL A 208 4.28 -12.37 0.26
N GLU A 209 3.87 -13.63 0.05
CA GLU A 209 2.51 -14.10 0.34
C GLU A 209 2.19 -13.95 1.83
N ASP A 210 3.07 -14.38 2.72
CA ASP A 210 2.87 -14.30 4.16
C ASP A 210 2.79 -12.83 4.65
N LYS A 211 3.71 -11.98 4.18
CA LYS A 211 3.76 -10.55 4.58
C LYS A 211 2.64 -9.70 3.99
N THR A 212 2.06 -10.13 2.90
CA THR A 212 0.87 -9.49 2.30
C THR A 212 -0.44 -10.20 2.67
N ARG A 213 -0.41 -11.09 3.65
CA ARG A 213 -1.57 -11.85 4.14
C ARG A 213 -2.34 -12.58 3.02
N GLY A 214 -1.62 -13.05 2.00
CA GLY A 214 -2.18 -13.73 0.84
C GLY A 214 -2.77 -12.82 -0.24
N LEU A 215 -2.71 -11.49 -0.09
CA LEU A 215 -3.16 -10.54 -1.11
C LEU A 215 -2.33 -10.65 -2.38
N ILE A 216 -1.02 -10.85 -2.23
CA ILE A 216 -0.08 -11.07 -3.34
C ILE A 216 0.43 -12.51 -3.27
N LYS A 217 0.27 -13.24 -4.38
CA LYS A 217 0.80 -14.59 -4.58
C LYS A 217 1.77 -14.57 -5.76
N PRO A 218 3.02 -14.16 -5.54
CA PRO A 218 3.98 -13.99 -6.61
C PRO A 218 4.46 -15.35 -7.15
N LYS A 219 4.85 -15.34 -8.42
CA LYS A 219 5.80 -16.30 -8.98
C LYS A 219 7.07 -15.53 -9.29
N LEU A 220 8.01 -15.57 -8.37
CA LEU A 220 9.31 -14.94 -8.58
C LEU A 220 10.19 -15.89 -9.37
N GLU A 221 10.90 -15.36 -10.37
CA GLU A 221 11.78 -16.10 -11.27
C GLU A 221 13.13 -15.35 -11.37
N LEU A 222 13.82 -15.25 -10.22
CA LEU A 222 15.18 -14.71 -10.18
C LEU A 222 16.15 -15.74 -10.74
N GLU A 223 17.19 -15.27 -11.42
CA GLU A 223 18.16 -16.12 -12.12
C GLU A 223 19.08 -16.88 -11.14
N GLU A 224 19.70 -17.97 -11.63
CA GLU A 224 20.73 -18.70 -10.88
C GLU A 224 22.00 -17.88 -10.59
N SER A 225 22.23 -16.83 -11.35
CA SER A 225 23.34 -15.88 -11.13
C SER A 225 23.11 -14.96 -9.95
N THR A 226 21.87 -14.79 -9.46
CA THR A 226 21.52 -13.87 -8.40
C THR A 226 22.31 -14.12 -7.12
N LEU A 227 23.00 -13.10 -6.64
CA LEU A 227 23.74 -13.11 -5.38
C LEU A 227 23.03 -12.35 -4.29
N PHE A 228 22.24 -11.34 -4.67
CA PHE A 228 21.58 -10.43 -3.76
C PHE A 228 20.24 -9.94 -4.31
N ALA A 229 19.20 -10.02 -3.51
CA ALA A 229 17.89 -9.49 -3.85
C ALA A 229 17.29 -8.71 -2.67
N LEU A 230 16.65 -7.60 -2.99
CA LEU A 230 15.87 -6.78 -2.05
C LEU A 230 14.39 -7.08 -2.26
N VAL A 231 13.69 -7.37 -1.18
CA VAL A 231 12.25 -7.58 -1.22
C VAL A 231 11.59 -6.68 -0.20
N ASN A 232 10.73 -5.82 -0.69
CA ASN A 232 9.92 -4.94 0.14
C ASN A 232 8.45 -5.20 -0.15
N THR A 233 7.63 -5.26 0.89
CA THR A 233 6.17 -5.41 0.77
C THR A 233 5.49 -4.34 1.59
N LEU A 234 4.44 -3.76 1.03
CA LEU A 234 3.51 -2.90 1.75
C LEU A 234 2.11 -3.50 1.68
N TYR A 235 1.59 -3.87 2.83
CA TYR A 235 0.22 -4.33 3.00
C TYR A 235 -0.59 -3.27 3.73
N MET A 236 -1.77 -2.98 3.24
CA MET A 236 -2.68 -2.03 3.86
C MET A 236 -4.09 -2.58 3.90
N LYS A 237 -4.77 -2.35 5.02
CA LYS A 237 -6.19 -2.55 5.18
C LYS A 237 -6.75 -1.46 6.08
N ASP A 238 -7.77 -0.75 5.60
CA ASP A 238 -8.44 0.28 6.37
C ASP A 238 -9.87 0.48 5.87
N PHE A 239 -10.75 0.95 6.73
CA PHE A 239 -12.15 1.20 6.42
C PHE A 239 -12.36 2.65 5.98
N TRP A 240 -13.47 2.91 5.29
CA TRP A 240 -13.86 4.29 4.98
C TRP A 240 -14.24 5.04 6.24
N ALA A 241 -13.88 6.33 6.32
CA ALA A 241 -14.32 7.21 7.39
C ALA A 241 -15.82 7.52 7.24
N GLY A 242 -16.54 7.47 8.36
CA GLY A 242 -17.97 7.83 8.39
C GLY A 242 -18.79 6.97 9.34
N CYS A 243 -20.08 7.28 9.46
CA CYS A 243 -20.96 6.68 10.47
C CYS A 243 -21.18 5.16 10.32
N ASP A 244 -21.00 4.62 9.11
CA ASP A 244 -21.28 3.22 8.80
C ASP A 244 -20.05 2.42 8.36
N ASP A 245 -18.87 3.03 8.41
CA ASP A 245 -17.60 2.44 7.94
C ASP A 245 -17.67 1.79 6.53
N LYS A 246 -18.66 2.18 5.74
CA LYS A 246 -18.92 1.66 4.39
C LYS A 246 -19.37 2.76 3.44
N LEU A 247 -18.93 2.65 2.19
CA LEU A 247 -19.57 3.36 1.10
C LEU A 247 -20.84 2.63 0.67
N ASN A 248 -21.83 3.39 0.22
CA ASN A 248 -23.05 2.83 -0.35
C ASN A 248 -22.86 2.55 -1.83
N PHE A 249 -23.64 1.63 -2.39
CA PHE A 249 -23.75 1.49 -3.82
C PHE A 249 -24.75 2.52 -4.40
N THR A 250 -24.48 2.97 -5.63
CA THR A 250 -25.44 3.76 -6.39
C THR A 250 -26.77 2.99 -6.59
N LYS A 251 -27.88 3.71 -6.70
CA LYS A 251 -29.23 3.10 -6.88
C LYS A 251 -29.41 2.45 -8.25
N SER A 252 -28.59 2.82 -9.24
CA SER A 252 -28.63 2.31 -10.61
C SER A 252 -27.20 2.10 -11.10
N GLU A 253 -27.05 1.24 -12.11
CA GLU A 253 -25.78 1.06 -12.80
C GLU A 253 -25.36 2.36 -13.48
N CYS A 254 -24.05 2.65 -13.39
CA CYS A 254 -23.40 3.79 -14.01
C CYS A 254 -22.52 3.31 -15.17
N ASP A 255 -22.46 4.12 -16.22
CA ASP A 255 -21.54 3.88 -17.33
C ASP A 255 -20.13 4.28 -16.93
N PHE A 256 -19.17 3.39 -17.16
CA PHE A 256 -17.75 3.66 -17.04
C PHE A 256 -17.07 3.54 -18.40
N LYS A 257 -16.43 4.61 -18.84
CA LYS A 257 -15.67 4.65 -20.09
C LYS A 257 -14.22 4.26 -19.81
N THR A 258 -13.80 3.09 -20.31
CA THR A 258 -12.42 2.60 -20.17
C THR A 258 -11.43 3.44 -20.99
N SER A 259 -10.12 3.26 -20.76
CA SER A 259 -9.07 3.90 -21.59
C SER A 259 -9.17 3.51 -23.07
N ASN A 260 -9.70 2.33 -23.40
CA ASN A 260 -9.93 1.85 -24.76
C ASN A 260 -11.28 2.32 -25.36
N ASN A 261 -11.99 3.24 -24.69
CA ASN A 261 -13.31 3.76 -25.07
C ASN A 261 -14.46 2.71 -25.01
N GLU A 262 -14.29 1.59 -24.35
CA GLU A 262 -15.37 0.65 -24.06
C GLU A 262 -16.24 1.19 -22.93
N ILE A 263 -17.54 0.87 -22.94
CA ILE A 263 -18.47 1.23 -21.86
C ILE A 263 -18.79 -0.02 -21.05
N ILE A 264 -18.52 0.05 -19.74
CA ILE A 264 -18.86 -0.99 -18.76
C ILE A 264 -19.92 -0.42 -17.83
N GLN A 265 -21.00 -1.18 -17.60
CA GLN A 265 -22.06 -0.81 -16.67
C GLN A 265 -21.88 -1.55 -15.34
N LYS A 266 -21.90 -0.81 -14.23
CA LYS A 266 -21.69 -1.35 -12.89
C LYS A 266 -22.29 -0.40 -11.83
N LEU A 267 -22.66 -0.94 -10.69
CA LEU A 267 -22.95 -0.13 -9.50
C LEU A 267 -21.65 0.52 -9.02
N PHE A 268 -21.67 1.84 -8.84
CA PHE A 268 -20.54 2.58 -8.27
C PHE A 268 -20.68 2.69 -6.76
N LEU A 269 -19.58 3.02 -6.13
CA LEU A 269 -19.53 3.36 -4.72
C LEU A 269 -19.90 4.83 -4.55
N GLU A 270 -20.70 5.12 -3.52
CA GLU A 270 -21.06 6.50 -3.13
C GLU A 270 -20.52 6.77 -1.73
N SER A 271 -19.63 7.75 -1.62
CA SER A 271 -19.17 8.23 -0.31
C SER A 271 -20.30 9.01 0.39
N THR A 272 -20.21 9.08 1.71
CA THR A 272 -20.91 10.14 2.45
C THR A 272 -20.35 11.50 2.01
N TYR A 273 -21.09 12.60 2.28
CA TYR A 273 -20.60 13.93 1.93
C TYR A 273 -19.39 14.29 2.80
N ASN A 274 -18.25 14.56 2.12
CA ASN A 274 -17.04 15.07 2.72
C ASN A 274 -17.02 16.61 2.63
N ILE A 275 -16.52 17.28 3.67
CA ILE A 275 -16.40 18.74 3.68
C ILE A 275 -15.36 19.15 2.62
N GLY A 276 -15.71 20.08 1.75
CA GLY A 276 -14.86 20.67 0.74
C GLY A 276 -15.48 20.70 -0.66
N ARG A 277 -14.82 21.43 -1.54
CA ARG A 277 -15.18 21.58 -2.94
C ARG A 277 -14.32 20.70 -3.83
N VAL A 278 -14.91 20.24 -4.94
CA VAL A 278 -14.13 19.66 -6.05
C VAL A 278 -13.16 20.70 -6.57
N VAL A 279 -11.89 20.34 -6.63
CA VAL A 279 -10.88 21.19 -7.27
C VAL A 279 -10.90 20.94 -8.76
N GLU A 280 -11.07 22.02 -9.53
CA GLU A 280 -11.08 21.99 -10.98
C GLU A 280 -9.92 22.81 -11.54
N THR A 281 -9.14 22.17 -12.41
CA THR A 281 -8.12 22.83 -13.23
C THR A 281 -8.57 22.96 -14.68
N GLU A 282 -7.69 23.37 -15.57
CA GLU A 282 -7.96 23.36 -17.00
C GLU A 282 -8.16 21.93 -17.52
N THR A 283 -7.35 20.97 -17.07
CA THR A 283 -7.23 19.63 -17.65
C THR A 283 -7.91 18.51 -16.84
N TYR A 284 -8.09 18.68 -15.54
CA TYR A 284 -8.66 17.65 -14.66
C TYR A 284 -9.50 18.22 -13.53
N LYS A 285 -10.24 17.32 -12.89
CA LYS A 285 -10.91 17.55 -11.62
C LYS A 285 -10.38 16.55 -10.60
N HIS A 286 -10.27 16.95 -9.34
CA HIS A 286 -9.91 16.03 -8.27
C HIS A 286 -10.68 16.29 -6.97
N PHE A 287 -10.82 15.23 -6.20
CA PHE A 287 -11.35 15.23 -4.84
C PHE A 287 -10.81 14.02 -4.08
N TYR A 288 -11.21 13.83 -2.86
CA TYR A 288 -10.67 12.78 -2.00
C TYR A 288 -11.76 12.06 -1.19
N VAL A 289 -11.41 10.84 -0.76
CA VAL A 289 -12.16 10.06 0.23
C VAL A 289 -11.18 9.66 1.34
N SER A 290 -11.59 9.86 2.59
CA SER A 290 -10.76 9.55 3.75
C SER A 290 -11.07 8.18 4.31
N THR A 291 -10.06 7.53 4.88
CA THR A 291 -10.23 6.32 5.67
C THR A 291 -10.33 6.66 7.17
N ASP A 292 -10.81 5.72 7.95
CA ASP A 292 -11.00 5.87 9.41
C ASP A 292 -9.67 6.13 10.16
N SER A 293 -8.56 5.61 9.63
CA SER A 293 -7.24 5.86 10.20
C SER A 293 -6.58 7.15 9.74
N GLY A 294 -7.26 7.91 8.85
CA GLY A 294 -6.78 9.20 8.35
C GLY A 294 -5.89 9.12 7.11
N TYR A 295 -5.87 7.99 6.41
CA TYR A 295 -5.31 7.95 5.06
C TYR A 295 -6.28 8.58 4.07
N ILE A 296 -5.74 9.09 2.96
CA ILE A 296 -6.50 9.90 2.02
C ILE A 296 -6.33 9.31 0.62
N LEU A 297 -7.45 8.80 0.07
CA LEU A 297 -7.53 8.41 -1.34
C LEU A 297 -7.93 9.62 -2.17
N LYS A 298 -6.98 10.22 -2.86
CA LYS A 298 -7.17 11.34 -3.78
C LYS A 298 -7.45 10.79 -5.17
N LEU A 299 -8.60 11.13 -5.71
CA LEU A 299 -9.08 10.67 -7.01
C LEU A 299 -9.09 11.85 -7.98
N PHE A 300 -8.60 11.64 -9.20
CA PHE A 300 -8.58 12.69 -10.22
C PHE A 300 -8.94 12.14 -11.60
N VAL A 301 -9.75 12.89 -12.32
CA VAL A 301 -10.30 12.47 -13.60
C VAL A 301 -10.04 13.55 -14.67
N PRO A 302 -9.58 13.17 -15.88
CA PRO A 302 -9.44 14.10 -16.98
C PRO A 302 -10.78 14.74 -17.36
N LYS A 303 -10.77 16.03 -17.68
CA LYS A 303 -11.92 16.74 -18.25
C LYS A 303 -12.12 16.33 -19.71
N ASP A 304 -13.27 16.71 -20.27
CA ASP A 304 -13.57 16.45 -21.67
C ASP A 304 -12.52 17.09 -22.58
N GLY A 305 -12.00 16.32 -23.53
CA GLY A 305 -10.93 16.73 -24.44
C GLY A 305 -9.52 16.39 -23.96
N TYR A 306 -9.36 15.92 -22.73
CA TYR A 306 -8.08 15.48 -22.16
C TYR A 306 -8.07 13.98 -21.87
N SER A 307 -6.88 13.40 -21.83
CA SER A 307 -6.62 12.00 -21.54
C SER A 307 -5.84 11.85 -20.22
N LEU A 308 -5.65 10.61 -19.74
CA LEU A 308 -4.75 10.36 -18.61
C LEU A 308 -3.29 10.73 -18.94
N ASP A 309 -2.85 10.64 -20.18
CA ASP A 309 -1.50 11.05 -20.58
C ASP A 309 -1.28 12.56 -20.38
N ASP A 310 -2.33 13.37 -20.54
CA ASP A 310 -2.28 14.83 -20.31
C ASP A 310 -2.29 15.19 -18.82
N VAL A 311 -2.85 14.32 -17.97
CA VAL A 311 -3.11 14.61 -16.55
C VAL A 311 -2.12 13.91 -15.61
N PHE A 312 -1.70 12.68 -15.92
CA PHE A 312 -0.79 11.90 -15.06
C PHE A 312 0.66 12.36 -15.28
N THR A 313 0.96 13.57 -14.85
CA THR A 313 2.28 14.24 -14.96
C THR A 313 2.85 14.52 -13.56
N GLU A 314 4.18 14.68 -13.46
CA GLU A 314 4.84 15.00 -12.20
C GLU A 314 4.26 16.25 -11.54
N GLU A 315 4.05 17.31 -12.33
CA GLU A 315 3.50 18.58 -11.86
C GLU A 315 2.11 18.41 -11.26
N ASN A 316 1.21 17.74 -12.00
CA ASN A 316 -0.16 17.53 -11.55
C ASN A 316 -0.23 16.61 -10.32
N LEU A 317 0.60 15.53 -10.28
CA LEU A 317 0.64 14.64 -9.11
C LEU A 317 1.14 15.36 -7.86
N LEU A 318 2.11 16.28 -8.01
CA LEU A 318 2.57 17.11 -6.90
C LEU A 318 1.50 18.11 -6.45
N ASP A 319 0.80 18.74 -7.40
CA ASP A 319 -0.29 19.68 -7.08
C ASP A 319 -1.42 18.95 -6.35
N ILE A 320 -1.92 17.84 -6.89
CA ILE A 320 -2.95 17.00 -6.25
C ILE A 320 -2.52 16.56 -4.85
N ASN A 321 -1.26 16.15 -4.70
CA ASN A 321 -0.77 15.68 -3.41
C ASN A 321 -0.65 16.80 -2.37
N ARG A 322 -0.23 17.99 -2.78
CA ARG A 322 0.00 19.16 -1.92
C ARG A 322 -1.22 20.04 -1.71
N THR A 323 -2.25 19.86 -2.53
CA THR A 323 -3.51 20.60 -2.34
C THR A 323 -4.03 20.30 -0.94
N LYS A 324 -4.04 21.33 -0.10
CA LYS A 324 -4.60 21.23 1.25
C LYS A 324 -6.08 20.89 1.12
N GLN A 325 -6.55 19.96 1.94
CA GLN A 325 -7.97 19.88 2.25
C GLN A 325 -8.40 21.27 2.69
N TYR A 326 -9.40 21.82 2.00
CA TYR A 326 -10.01 23.08 2.45
C TYR A 326 -10.48 22.82 3.89
N SER A 327 -9.81 23.42 4.85
CA SER A 327 -10.34 23.46 6.20
C SER A 327 -11.58 24.35 6.17
N VAL A 328 -12.60 23.98 6.91
CA VAL A 328 -13.79 24.80 7.19
C VAL A 328 -13.40 26.25 7.53
N GLN A 329 -12.19 26.47 7.98
CA GLN A 329 -11.64 27.75 8.39
C GLN A 329 -11.33 28.70 7.23
N ASP A 330 -11.04 28.21 6.03
CA ASP A 330 -10.71 29.08 4.88
C ASP A 330 -11.98 29.63 4.20
N ASP A 331 -13.14 28.95 4.35
CA ASP A 331 -14.44 29.39 3.83
C ASP A 331 -15.25 30.25 4.86
N ILE A 332 -14.93 30.19 6.17
CA ILE A 332 -15.67 30.91 7.23
C ILE A 332 -15.52 32.44 7.13
N VAL A 333 -14.53 32.95 6.40
CA VAL A 333 -14.26 34.40 6.36
C VAL A 333 -15.20 35.17 5.41
N SER A 334 -15.97 34.52 4.53
CA SER A 334 -16.79 35.23 3.54
C SER A 334 -18.24 34.80 3.34
N SER A 335 -18.68 33.63 3.85
CA SER A 335 -20.09 33.25 3.76
C SER A 335 -20.47 32.11 4.71
N TYR A 336 -21.70 32.16 5.25
CA TYR A 336 -22.33 31.12 6.06
C TYR A 336 -22.66 29.82 5.29
N VAL A 337 -21.96 29.54 4.18
CA VAL A 337 -22.22 28.39 3.31
C VAL A 337 -21.07 27.40 3.41
N GLU A 338 -21.36 26.19 3.87
CA GLU A 338 -20.42 25.07 3.93
C GLU A 338 -20.63 24.19 2.70
N HIS A 339 -19.55 23.87 2.00
CA HIS A 339 -19.60 22.99 0.82
C HIS A 339 -19.30 21.56 1.20
N HIS A 340 -20.18 20.64 0.77
CA HIS A 340 -20.01 19.21 0.97
C HIS A 340 -20.03 18.49 -0.38
N THR A 341 -19.08 17.61 -0.60
CA THR A 341 -18.96 16.84 -1.86
C THR A 341 -19.15 15.35 -1.59
N ARG A 342 -20.05 14.74 -2.35
CA ARG A 342 -20.21 13.29 -2.45
C ARG A 342 -19.39 12.76 -3.63
N THR A 343 -18.56 11.76 -3.39
CA THR A 343 -17.75 11.11 -4.43
C THR A 343 -18.44 9.85 -4.91
N ILE A 344 -18.62 9.71 -6.21
CA ILE A 344 -19.23 8.56 -6.87
C ILE A 344 -18.19 7.95 -7.82
N PHE A 345 -17.74 6.73 -7.57
CA PHE A 345 -16.66 6.09 -8.31
C PHE A 345 -16.79 4.56 -8.31
N PRO A 346 -16.22 3.83 -9.28
CA PRO A 346 -16.28 2.37 -9.29
C PRO A 346 -15.39 1.74 -8.23
N SER A 347 -15.77 0.58 -7.69
CA SER A 347 -14.82 -0.31 -7.02
C SER A 347 -13.79 -0.81 -8.03
N PHE A 348 -12.52 -0.98 -7.61
CA PHE A 348 -11.46 -1.41 -8.51
C PHE A 348 -10.38 -2.23 -7.81
N GLU A 349 -9.64 -2.98 -8.62
CA GLU A 349 -8.36 -3.57 -8.25
C GLU A 349 -7.28 -3.05 -9.20
N ALA A 350 -6.10 -2.78 -8.65
CA ALA A 350 -4.95 -2.38 -9.42
C ALA A 350 -3.72 -3.14 -8.92
N SER A 351 -2.82 -3.51 -9.82
CA SER A 351 -1.61 -4.23 -9.49
C SER A 351 -0.46 -3.82 -10.39
N TYR A 352 0.76 -4.08 -9.92
CA TYR A 352 1.96 -3.89 -10.70
C TYR A 352 2.98 -4.95 -10.31
N TYR A 353 3.69 -5.46 -11.30
CA TYR A 353 4.84 -6.36 -11.14
C TYR A 353 5.88 -5.99 -12.18
N LYS A 354 7.03 -5.55 -11.74
CA LYS A 354 8.14 -5.14 -12.61
C LYS A 354 9.48 -5.23 -11.88
N ASP A 355 10.52 -5.58 -12.62
CA ASP A 355 11.89 -5.26 -12.25
C ASP A 355 12.16 -3.80 -12.62
N LEU A 356 12.58 -3.01 -11.65
CA LEU A 356 12.75 -1.56 -11.81
C LEU A 356 14.15 -1.15 -12.28
N VAL A 357 15.10 -2.08 -12.47
CA VAL A 357 16.49 -1.75 -12.86
C VAL A 357 16.51 -0.89 -14.11
N GLU A 358 15.85 -1.31 -15.20
CA GLU A 358 15.82 -0.56 -16.46
C GLU A 358 15.21 0.85 -16.29
N MET A 359 14.18 0.99 -15.47
CA MET A 359 13.57 2.29 -15.15
C MET A 359 14.57 3.20 -14.40
N PHE A 360 15.29 2.66 -13.42
CA PHE A 360 16.28 3.43 -12.68
C PHE A 360 17.48 3.83 -13.54
N GLU A 361 17.94 2.98 -14.45
CA GLU A 361 18.98 3.31 -15.40
C GLU A 361 18.59 4.44 -16.36
N ASN A 362 17.38 4.35 -16.94
CA ASN A 362 16.92 5.25 -18.00
C ASN A 362 16.37 6.57 -17.46
N ASP A 363 15.49 6.52 -16.43
CA ASP A 363 14.75 7.68 -15.97
C ASP A 363 15.41 8.37 -14.76
N PHE A 364 16.18 7.62 -13.95
CA PHE A 364 16.81 8.13 -12.73
C PHE A 364 18.31 8.25 -12.81
N ASN A 365 18.92 7.80 -13.92
CA ASN A 365 20.35 7.81 -14.15
C ASN A 365 21.19 7.07 -13.07
N VAL A 366 20.63 5.97 -12.51
CA VAL A 366 21.31 5.06 -11.59
C VAL A 366 21.87 3.92 -12.41
N LYS A 367 23.19 3.73 -12.41
CA LYS A 367 23.89 2.73 -13.24
C LYS A 367 24.92 1.94 -12.48
N SER A 368 25.70 2.62 -11.65
CA SER A 368 26.87 2.01 -11.01
C SER A 368 26.49 0.83 -10.11
N ILE A 369 25.40 0.93 -9.38
CA ILE A 369 24.96 -0.12 -8.45
C ILE A 369 24.50 -1.41 -9.18
N PHE A 370 24.12 -1.30 -10.46
CA PHE A 370 23.66 -2.41 -11.30
C PHE A 370 24.78 -3.03 -12.15
N ALA A 371 25.98 -2.47 -12.08
CA ALA A 371 27.16 -2.98 -12.77
C ALA A 371 28.11 -3.66 -11.79
N PRO A 372 28.90 -4.65 -12.23
CA PRO A 372 29.94 -5.26 -11.40
C PRO A 372 30.91 -4.23 -10.81
N GLY A 373 31.15 -4.32 -9.50
CA GLY A 373 32.05 -3.41 -8.77
C GLY A 373 31.96 -3.57 -7.25
N GLN A 374 32.76 -2.82 -6.54
CA GLN A 374 32.73 -2.75 -5.06
C GLN A 374 31.73 -1.67 -4.60
N HIS A 375 30.46 -1.88 -4.83
CA HIS A 375 29.44 -0.87 -4.57
C HIS A 375 28.73 -1.01 -3.23
N LEU A 376 28.72 -2.22 -2.63
CA LEU A 376 28.01 -2.55 -1.41
C LEU A 376 28.96 -2.86 -0.24
N THR A 377 29.98 -2.01 -0.05
CA THR A 377 31.03 -2.23 0.96
C THR A 377 30.55 -2.18 2.39
N GLY A 378 29.35 -1.66 2.66
CA GLY A 378 28.68 -1.77 3.95
C GLY A 378 28.23 -3.19 4.29
N LEU A 379 27.92 -4.01 3.27
CA LEU A 379 27.44 -5.39 3.43
C LEU A 379 28.54 -6.44 3.28
N THR A 380 29.50 -6.24 2.38
CA THR A 380 30.49 -7.26 2.04
C THR A 380 31.78 -6.65 1.51
N ASP A 381 32.88 -7.41 1.58
CA ASP A 381 34.15 -7.08 0.95
C ASP A 381 34.35 -7.80 -0.41
N ILE A 382 33.34 -8.56 -0.85
CA ILE A 382 33.42 -9.25 -2.15
C ILE A 382 33.38 -8.25 -3.29
N ASP A 383 34.38 -8.35 -4.18
CA ASP A 383 34.40 -7.61 -5.42
C ASP A 383 33.31 -8.10 -6.38
N ASN A 384 32.83 -7.21 -7.24
CA ASN A 384 31.85 -7.51 -8.29
C ASN A 384 30.46 -7.93 -7.79
N LEU A 385 30.09 -7.60 -6.55
CA LEU A 385 28.70 -7.66 -6.11
C LEU A 385 27.95 -6.42 -6.60
N PHE A 386 26.80 -6.63 -7.20
CA PHE A 386 25.90 -5.57 -7.69
C PHE A 386 24.42 -5.98 -7.45
N VAL A 387 23.54 -5.00 -7.53
CA VAL A 387 22.10 -5.25 -7.45
C VAL A 387 21.62 -5.72 -8.83
N GLU A 388 21.25 -6.97 -8.94
CA GLU A 388 20.83 -7.59 -10.19
C GLU A 388 19.38 -7.28 -10.55
N SER A 389 18.54 -7.15 -9.53
CA SER A 389 17.09 -6.90 -9.68
C SER A 389 16.54 -6.06 -8.53
N ILE A 390 15.61 -5.17 -8.86
CA ILE A 390 14.74 -4.47 -7.91
C ILE A 390 13.30 -4.89 -8.21
N ILE A 391 12.88 -6.00 -7.64
CA ILE A 391 11.53 -6.51 -7.87
C ILE A 391 10.53 -5.71 -7.05
N HIS A 392 9.64 -5.02 -7.76
CA HIS A 392 8.52 -4.31 -7.16
C HIS A 392 7.20 -4.97 -7.53
N GLN A 393 6.48 -5.39 -6.51
CA GLN A 393 5.17 -6.01 -6.68
C GLN A 393 4.17 -5.41 -5.70
N THR A 394 3.06 -4.93 -6.23
CA THR A 394 1.99 -4.30 -5.46
C THR A 394 0.63 -4.76 -5.93
N LYS A 395 -0.32 -4.71 -5.02
CA LYS A 395 -1.74 -4.87 -5.30
C LYS A 395 -2.53 -4.00 -4.34
N LEU A 396 -3.53 -3.31 -4.88
CA LEU A 396 -4.50 -2.50 -4.16
C LEU A 396 -5.90 -2.90 -4.59
N LYS A 397 -6.77 -3.11 -3.63
CA LYS A 397 -8.20 -3.31 -3.83
C LYS A 397 -8.95 -2.20 -3.11
N VAL A 398 -9.93 -1.63 -3.79
CA VAL A 398 -10.82 -0.59 -3.27
C VAL A 398 -12.26 -1.02 -3.51
N ASP A 399 -13.02 -1.16 -2.42
CA ASP A 399 -14.41 -1.60 -2.46
C ASP A 399 -15.29 -0.81 -1.47
N GLU A 400 -16.53 -1.26 -1.27
CA GLU A 400 -17.49 -0.58 -0.40
C GLU A 400 -17.08 -0.53 1.07
N THR A 401 -16.20 -1.41 1.51
CA THR A 401 -15.76 -1.48 2.91
C THR A 401 -14.54 -0.62 3.17
N GLY A 402 -13.71 -0.38 2.17
CA GLY A 402 -12.49 0.36 2.32
C GLY A 402 -11.41 -0.01 1.32
N ILE A 403 -10.20 0.04 1.81
CA ILE A 403 -9.00 -0.40 1.12
C ILE A 403 -8.68 -1.80 1.60
N GLU A 404 -8.59 -2.76 0.68
CA GLU A 404 -8.45 -4.21 0.88
C GLU A 404 -9.66 -4.93 1.56
N GLY A 405 -10.74 -4.42 1.89
CA GLY A 405 -12.02 -4.98 2.30
C GLY A 405 -12.12 -6.31 3.06
N ALA A 406 -12.58 -6.23 4.32
CA ALA A 406 -13.29 -7.31 5.03
C ALA A 406 -14.36 -6.70 5.95
N ALA A 407 -15.58 -7.22 5.91
CA ALA A 407 -16.75 -6.60 6.51
C ALA A 407 -16.83 -6.77 8.03
N VAL A 408 -17.06 -5.66 8.75
CA VAL A 408 -17.63 -5.63 10.11
C VAL A 408 -18.65 -4.50 10.15
N THR A 409 -19.83 -4.76 10.71
CA THR A 409 -20.95 -3.78 10.81
C THR A 409 -20.99 -3.20 12.22
N ILE A 410 -20.90 -1.87 12.36
CA ILE A 410 -21.13 -1.14 13.61
C ILE A 410 -22.15 -0.03 13.32
N VAL A 411 -23.18 0.09 14.14
CA VAL A 411 -24.24 1.12 14.03
C VAL A 411 -23.95 2.24 15.03
N VAL A 412 -23.89 3.47 14.57
CA VAL A 412 -23.77 4.67 15.42
C VAL A 412 -24.95 5.59 15.18
N VAL A 413 -25.58 6.08 16.26
CA VAL A 413 -26.72 7.01 16.24
C VAL A 413 -26.21 8.43 16.48
N GLY A 414 -26.55 9.37 15.60
CA GLY A 414 -26.15 10.79 15.69
C GLY A 414 -27.24 11.70 16.24
N ASP A 415 -26.82 12.86 16.79
CA ASP A 415 -27.66 13.90 17.38
C ASP A 415 -27.75 15.12 16.45
N GLU A 416 -28.91 15.79 16.38
CA GLU A 416 -29.16 16.91 15.48
C GLU A 416 -28.91 18.27 16.18
N SER A 417 -28.06 19.09 15.56
CA SER A 417 -27.91 20.52 15.90
C SER A 417 -28.10 21.39 14.66
N VAL A 418 -28.63 22.60 14.84
CA VAL A 418 -28.83 23.57 13.74
C VAL A 418 -27.48 24.05 13.25
N GLY A 419 -27.13 23.68 12.02
CA GLY A 419 -25.83 23.95 11.37
C GLY A 419 -25.89 25.05 10.29
N PRO A 420 -24.78 25.33 9.63
CA PRO A 420 -24.68 26.29 8.53
C PRO A 420 -25.50 25.82 7.30
N ILE A 421 -25.71 26.73 6.33
CA ILE A 421 -26.31 26.33 5.04
C ILE A 421 -25.30 25.43 4.30
N ILE A 422 -25.71 24.19 4.01
CA ILE A 422 -24.86 23.23 3.31
C ILE A 422 -25.19 23.24 1.82
N GLU A 423 -24.18 23.47 0.99
CA GLU A 423 -24.25 23.30 -0.47
C GLU A 423 -23.64 21.93 -0.84
N LEU A 424 -24.46 21.08 -1.48
CA LEU A 424 -24.12 19.70 -1.81
C LEU A 424 -23.66 19.61 -3.27
N HIS A 425 -22.54 18.91 -3.48
CA HIS A 425 -21.96 18.67 -4.81
C HIS A 425 -21.72 17.18 -5.03
N ASP A 426 -21.75 16.73 -6.29
CA ASP A 426 -21.36 15.38 -6.69
C ASP A 426 -20.07 15.43 -7.51
N PHE A 427 -19.11 14.59 -7.13
CA PHE A 427 -17.91 14.30 -7.90
C PHE A 427 -18.01 12.88 -8.48
N VAL A 428 -18.34 12.79 -9.77
CA VAL A 428 -18.60 11.52 -10.46
C VAL A 428 -17.39 11.13 -11.31
N ILE A 429 -16.86 9.93 -11.08
CA ILE A 429 -15.76 9.34 -11.84
C ILE A 429 -16.30 8.24 -12.74
N ASN A 430 -16.63 8.59 -13.98
CA ASN A 430 -17.27 7.71 -14.96
C ASN A 430 -16.38 7.32 -16.14
N ARG A 431 -15.08 7.52 -16.03
CA ARG A 431 -14.07 7.20 -17.06
C ARG A 431 -12.75 6.83 -16.40
N ALA A 432 -11.79 6.37 -17.20
CA ALA A 432 -10.43 6.11 -16.72
C ALA A 432 -9.89 7.31 -15.92
N PHE A 433 -9.29 7.03 -14.76
CA PHE A 433 -8.89 8.03 -13.77
C PHE A 433 -7.59 7.66 -13.08
N GLY A 434 -6.95 8.66 -12.47
CA GLY A 434 -5.77 8.45 -11.64
C GLY A 434 -6.08 8.54 -10.14
N TYR A 435 -5.20 8.00 -9.33
CA TYR A 435 -5.31 8.07 -7.87
C TYR A 435 -3.96 8.19 -7.17
N LEU A 436 -3.99 8.82 -5.99
CA LEU A 436 -2.94 8.80 -4.98
C LEU A 436 -3.56 8.38 -3.65
N LEU A 437 -2.95 7.42 -2.97
CA LEU A 437 -3.26 7.08 -1.59
C LEU A 437 -2.12 7.56 -0.71
N THR A 438 -2.41 8.46 0.23
CA THR A 438 -1.38 9.12 1.04
C THR A 438 -1.68 9.01 2.53
N ASP A 439 -0.63 9.13 3.35
CA ASP A 439 -0.78 9.42 4.78
C ASP A 439 -1.06 10.92 5.03
N SER A 440 -1.20 11.30 6.30
CA SER A 440 -1.46 12.67 6.73
C SER A 440 -0.29 13.65 6.46
N PHE A 441 0.92 13.17 6.21
CA PHE A 441 2.07 13.99 5.81
C PHE A 441 2.16 14.19 4.30
N GLY A 442 1.39 13.42 3.51
CA GLY A 442 1.46 13.39 2.07
C GLY A 442 2.53 12.43 1.52
N ASN A 443 3.01 11.47 2.33
CA ASN A 443 3.79 10.36 1.80
C ASN A 443 2.90 9.50 0.92
N VAL A 444 3.33 9.22 -0.31
CA VAL A 444 2.55 8.46 -1.28
C VAL A 444 2.74 6.97 -1.02
N LEU A 445 1.71 6.34 -0.42
CA LEU A 445 1.67 4.90 -0.15
C LEU A 445 1.45 4.12 -1.44
N PHE A 446 0.47 4.53 -2.22
CA PHE A 446 0.15 3.96 -3.52
C PHE A 446 -0.22 5.06 -4.51
N SER A 447 0.15 4.86 -5.76
CA SER A 447 -0.18 5.73 -6.88
C SER A 447 -0.50 4.88 -8.11
N GLY A 448 -1.39 5.36 -8.98
CA GLY A 448 -1.66 4.66 -10.21
C GLY A 448 -2.85 5.18 -11.00
N VAL A 449 -3.27 4.34 -11.93
CA VAL A 449 -4.42 4.62 -12.81
C VAL A 449 -5.37 3.43 -12.84
N VAL A 450 -6.64 3.74 -13.02
CA VAL A 450 -7.71 2.77 -13.27
C VAL A 450 -8.21 2.96 -14.69
N ASN A 451 -7.79 2.06 -15.57
CA ASN A 451 -8.11 2.07 -17.00
C ASN A 451 -9.37 1.25 -17.31
N THR A 452 -9.69 0.27 -16.46
CA THR A 452 -10.84 -0.64 -16.57
C THR A 452 -11.36 -1.05 -15.19
N ILE A 453 -12.62 -1.55 -15.10
CA ILE A 453 -13.28 -1.93 -13.85
C ILE A 453 -13.90 -3.33 -13.91
#